data_77183bb4e6bedc1af6c3b3d2c1a04aba
#
_entry.id   77183bb4e6bedc1af6c3b3d2c1a04aba
#
_cell.length_a   1.000
_cell.length_b   1.000
_cell.length_c   1.000
_cell.angle_alpha   90.00
_cell.angle_beta   90.00
_cell.angle_gamma   90.00
#
_symmetry.space_group_name_H-M   'P 1'
#
loop_
_entity.id
_entity.type
_entity.pdbx_description
1 polymer ?
#
loop_
_entity_poly.entity_id
_entity_poly.type
_entity_poly.pdbx_seq_one_letter_code
_entity_poly.pdbx_strand_id
1 'polypeptide(L)'
;MFRYFFIVVALTASLVGCATQDEITLTAYKTLETSAITYDTVMTVASDMHSQGKLQDADWEKLKDAALVYYDAYQVAVSSLMTYMRASEGLSSPGATERENLKALVDKMTKDLQELLKAAIDLGVDVKEVSHE
;
A
#
# COMPACT_ATOMS: atom_id res chain seq x y z
N MET A 1 -0.81 15.59 -15.97
CA MET A 1 -0.78 15.51 -14.52
C MET A 1 -2.05 14.88 -13.90
N PHE A 2 -3.22 15.12 -14.43
CA PHE A 2 -4.47 14.57 -13.89
C PHE A 2 -4.72 13.07 -14.17
N ARG A 3 -4.03 12.45 -15.11
CA ARG A 3 -4.29 11.05 -15.53
C ARG A 3 -3.80 9.99 -14.55
N TYR A 4 -2.84 10.31 -13.70
CA TYR A 4 -2.25 9.34 -12.75
C TYR A 4 -2.96 9.33 -11.38
N PHE A 5 -3.67 10.38 -11.06
CA PHE A 5 -4.49 10.46 -9.85
C PHE A 5 -5.69 9.48 -9.91
N PHE A 6 -6.18 9.17 -11.12
CA PHE A 6 -7.31 8.26 -11.31
C PHE A 6 -6.97 6.78 -11.10
N ILE A 7 -5.72 6.36 -11.32
CA ILE A 7 -5.34 4.94 -11.21
C ILE A 7 -5.26 4.52 -9.74
N VAL A 8 -4.79 5.38 -8.86
CA VAL A 8 -4.69 5.09 -7.42
C VAL A 8 -6.07 5.15 -6.74
N VAL A 9 -6.95 6.03 -7.19
CA VAL A 9 -8.31 6.17 -6.65
C VAL A 9 -9.22 4.99 -7.05
N ALA A 10 -8.99 4.36 -8.19
CA ALA A 10 -9.79 3.23 -8.66
C ALA A 10 -9.62 1.94 -7.82
N LEU A 11 -8.52 1.82 -7.04
CA LEU A 11 -8.28 0.64 -6.20
C LEU A 11 -9.10 0.64 -4.89
N THR A 12 -9.59 1.79 -4.46
CA THR A 12 -10.27 1.92 -3.16
C THR A 12 -11.78 1.68 -3.22
N ALA A 13 -12.37 1.66 -4.41
CA ALA A 13 -13.84 1.59 -4.58
C ALA A 13 -14.42 0.17 -4.54
N SER A 14 -13.59 -0.88 -4.52
CA SER A 14 -14.04 -2.25 -4.78
C SER A 14 -14.51 -3.04 -3.55
N LEU A 15 -14.42 -2.48 -2.34
CA LEU A 15 -14.80 -3.19 -1.10
C LEU A 15 -16.23 -2.87 -0.63
N VAL A 16 -17.00 -2.11 -1.39
CA VAL A 16 -18.38 -1.73 -1.06
C VAL A 16 -19.36 -2.55 -1.90
N GLY A 17 -19.70 -3.71 -1.41
CA GLY A 17 -20.70 -4.59 -1.99
C GLY A 17 -20.81 -5.87 -1.16
N CYS A 18 -21.84 -6.68 -1.35
CA CYS A 18 -21.95 -8.02 -0.76
C CYS A 18 -20.86 -8.96 -1.32
N ALA A 19 -19.59 -8.62 -1.09
CA ALA A 19 -18.47 -9.43 -1.51
C ALA A 19 -18.43 -10.72 -0.68
N THR A 20 -18.18 -11.85 -1.34
CA THR A 20 -17.93 -13.12 -0.67
C THR A 20 -16.60 -13.02 0.12
N GLN A 21 -16.43 -13.87 1.11
CA GLN A 21 -15.21 -13.96 1.89
C GLN A 21 -13.96 -14.17 1.03
N ASP A 22 -14.06 -15.01 0.00
CA ASP A 22 -12.96 -15.27 -0.94
C ASP A 22 -12.59 -14.01 -1.77
N GLU A 23 -13.59 -13.24 -2.16
CA GLU A 23 -13.37 -11.97 -2.88
C GLU A 23 -12.67 -10.93 -1.99
N ILE A 24 -13.06 -10.83 -0.72
CA ILE A 24 -12.43 -9.92 0.25
C ILE A 24 -10.97 -10.30 0.46
N THR A 25 -10.70 -11.59 0.70
CA THR A 25 -9.33 -12.11 0.86
C THR A 25 -8.48 -11.85 -0.37
N LEU A 26 -9.00 -12.15 -1.56
CA LEU A 26 -8.28 -11.96 -2.81
C LEU A 26 -8.01 -10.48 -3.08
N THR A 27 -8.98 -9.61 -2.83
CA THR A 27 -8.82 -8.16 -3.03
C THR A 27 -7.80 -7.58 -2.06
N ALA A 28 -7.86 -7.93 -0.78
CA ALA A 28 -6.88 -7.51 0.21
C ALA A 28 -5.47 -8.01 -0.14
N TYR A 29 -5.34 -9.28 -0.53
CA TYR A 29 -4.06 -9.85 -0.95
C TYR A 29 -3.45 -9.09 -2.14
N LYS A 30 -4.23 -8.88 -3.20
CA LYS A 30 -3.77 -8.15 -4.39
C LYS A 30 -3.39 -6.71 -4.07
N THR A 31 -4.14 -6.04 -3.20
CA THR A 31 -3.82 -4.67 -2.77
C THR A 31 -2.50 -4.64 -2.01
N LEU A 32 -2.27 -5.57 -1.10
CA LEU A 32 -1.01 -5.70 -0.36
C LEU A 32 0.16 -5.99 -1.30
N GLU A 33 0.00 -6.94 -2.22
CA GLU A 33 1.04 -7.29 -3.20
C GLU A 33 1.42 -6.09 -4.08
N THR A 34 0.43 -5.43 -4.67
CA THR A 34 0.66 -4.24 -5.50
C THR A 34 1.32 -3.12 -4.71
N SER A 35 0.90 -2.90 -3.46
CA SER A 35 1.49 -1.86 -2.62
C SER A 35 2.95 -2.16 -2.27
N ALA A 36 3.29 -3.42 -2.01
CA ALA A 36 4.67 -3.84 -1.74
C ALA A 36 5.58 -3.62 -2.94
N ILE A 37 5.13 -3.99 -4.15
CA ILE A 37 5.86 -3.76 -5.40
C ILE A 37 6.07 -2.26 -5.63
N THR A 38 5.03 -1.46 -5.46
CA THR A 38 5.10 -0.01 -5.60
C THR A 38 6.10 0.61 -4.63
N TYR A 39 6.03 0.23 -3.36
CA TYR A 39 6.98 0.66 -2.32
C TYR A 39 8.42 0.32 -2.70
N ASP A 40 8.67 -0.93 -3.06
CA ASP A 40 10.02 -1.42 -3.38
C ASP A 40 10.61 -0.67 -4.57
N THR A 41 9.81 -0.45 -5.62
CA THR A 41 10.22 0.29 -6.80
C THR A 41 10.57 1.75 -6.48
N VAL A 42 9.71 2.43 -5.73
CA VAL A 42 9.94 3.84 -5.34
C VAL A 42 11.20 3.98 -4.49
N MET A 43 11.37 3.10 -3.52
CA MET A 43 12.53 3.16 -2.62
C MET A 43 13.83 2.78 -3.34
N THR A 44 13.78 1.87 -4.31
CA THR A 44 14.94 1.53 -5.16
C THR A 44 15.37 2.74 -5.99
N VAL A 45 14.44 3.38 -6.71
CA VAL A 45 14.74 4.58 -7.52
C VAL A 45 15.27 5.71 -6.64
N ALA A 46 14.65 5.96 -5.48
CA ALA A 46 15.10 6.99 -4.56
C ALA A 46 16.50 6.71 -3.98
N SER A 47 16.79 5.46 -3.66
CA SER A 47 18.12 5.02 -3.20
C SER A 47 19.18 5.24 -4.26
N ASP A 48 18.87 4.91 -5.51
CA ASP A 48 19.79 5.14 -6.65
C ASP A 48 20.03 6.63 -6.86
N MET A 49 19.00 7.46 -6.77
CA MET A 49 19.13 8.92 -6.86
C MET A 49 19.99 9.48 -5.72
N HIS A 50 19.81 8.99 -4.50
CA HIS A 50 20.61 9.39 -3.35
C HIS A 50 22.09 8.99 -3.55
N SER A 51 22.37 7.77 -3.98
CA SER A 51 23.74 7.29 -4.25
C SER A 51 24.45 8.07 -5.36
N GLN A 52 23.68 8.59 -6.33
CA GLN A 52 24.19 9.45 -7.42
C GLN A 52 24.30 10.94 -7.03
N GLY A 53 24.00 11.30 -5.80
CA GLY A 53 24.01 12.68 -5.32
C GLY A 53 22.87 13.55 -5.87
N LYS A 54 21.85 12.94 -6.48
CA LYS A 54 20.66 13.64 -7.03
C LYS A 54 19.60 13.92 -5.97
N LEU A 55 19.64 13.21 -4.86
CA LEU A 55 18.78 13.38 -3.71
C LEU A 55 19.66 13.68 -2.50
N GLN A 56 19.39 14.80 -1.82
CA GLN A 56 20.17 15.23 -0.66
C GLN A 56 19.88 14.34 0.57
N ASP A 57 20.83 14.25 1.50
CA ASP A 57 20.70 13.46 2.71
C ASP A 57 19.44 13.81 3.50
N ALA A 58 19.15 15.11 3.68
CA ALA A 58 17.96 15.56 4.41
C ALA A 58 16.64 15.12 3.74
N ASP A 59 16.59 15.11 2.43
CA ASP A 59 15.42 14.67 1.68
C ASP A 59 15.29 13.15 1.66
N TRP A 60 16.42 12.45 1.59
CA TRP A 60 16.47 11.01 1.75
C TRP A 60 15.96 10.55 3.13
N GLU A 61 16.35 11.24 4.21
CA GLU A 61 15.85 10.94 5.56
C GLU A 61 14.32 11.16 5.66
N LYS A 62 13.79 12.26 5.10
CA LYS A 62 12.34 12.49 5.07
C LYS A 62 11.59 11.37 4.33
N LEU A 63 12.14 10.91 3.21
CA LEU A 63 11.54 9.83 2.45
C LEU A 63 11.55 8.52 3.22
N LYS A 64 12.65 8.21 3.92
CA LYS A 64 12.75 7.04 4.79
C LYS A 64 11.74 7.09 5.93
N ASP A 65 11.50 8.25 6.53
CA ASP A 65 10.50 8.40 7.58
C ASP A 65 9.09 8.08 7.06
N ALA A 66 8.72 8.60 5.89
CA ALA A 66 7.45 8.25 5.24
C ALA A 66 7.37 6.76 4.86
N ALA A 67 8.48 6.19 4.42
CA ALA A 67 8.60 4.77 4.11
C ALA A 67 8.38 3.87 5.34
N LEU A 68 8.90 4.25 6.50
CA LEU A 68 8.69 3.52 7.75
C LEU A 68 7.21 3.55 8.18
N VAL A 69 6.54 4.69 8.06
CA VAL A 69 5.10 4.81 8.36
C VAL A 69 4.28 3.86 7.49
N TYR A 70 4.56 3.82 6.19
CA TYR A 70 3.92 2.87 5.27
C TYR A 70 4.22 1.42 5.67
N TYR A 71 5.50 1.10 5.92
CA TYR A 71 5.94 -0.26 6.23
C TYR A 71 5.27 -0.80 7.49
N ASP A 72 5.16 0.00 8.54
CA ASP A 72 4.45 -0.38 9.77
C ASP A 72 2.97 -0.67 9.50
N ALA A 73 2.29 0.20 8.74
CA ALA A 73 0.90 -0.01 8.34
C ALA A 73 0.73 -1.27 7.46
N TYR A 74 1.69 -1.54 6.57
CA TYR A 74 1.72 -2.75 5.75
C TYR A 74 1.80 -4.01 6.61
N GLN A 75 2.71 -4.07 7.58
CA GLN A 75 2.86 -5.22 8.48
C GLN A 75 1.58 -5.50 9.28
N VAL A 76 0.94 -4.45 9.76
CA VAL A 76 -0.34 -4.57 10.49
C VAL A 76 -1.45 -5.08 9.56
N ALA A 77 -1.53 -4.59 8.34
CA ALA A 77 -2.52 -5.04 7.35
C ALA A 77 -2.30 -6.52 6.95
N VAL A 78 -1.05 -6.95 6.74
CA VAL A 78 -0.69 -8.35 6.47
C VAL A 78 -1.14 -9.25 7.63
N SER A 79 -0.82 -8.86 8.86
CA SER A 79 -1.19 -9.61 10.06
C SER A 79 -2.72 -9.74 10.20
N SER A 80 -3.45 -8.67 9.89
CA SER A 80 -4.91 -8.66 9.90
C SER A 80 -5.50 -9.59 8.83
N LEU A 81 -4.93 -9.60 7.63
CA LEU A 81 -5.35 -10.52 6.56
C LEU A 81 -5.13 -11.97 6.97
N MET A 82 -3.99 -12.29 7.56
CA MET A 82 -3.71 -13.65 8.04
C MET A 82 -4.67 -14.07 9.14
N THR A 83 -5.03 -13.18 10.05
CA THR A 83 -6.02 -13.43 11.11
C THR A 83 -7.41 -13.65 10.51
N TYR A 84 -7.79 -12.84 9.54
CA TYR A 84 -9.05 -12.97 8.80
C TYR A 84 -9.15 -14.33 8.07
N MET A 85 -8.08 -14.72 7.39
CA MET A 85 -8.01 -16.00 6.68
C MET A 85 -8.13 -17.18 7.64
N ARG A 86 -7.44 -17.16 8.79
CA ARG A 86 -7.55 -18.22 9.81
C ARG A 86 -8.94 -18.32 10.41
N ALA A 87 -9.59 -17.19 10.67
CA ALA A 87 -10.97 -17.16 11.14
C ALA A 87 -11.94 -17.75 10.12
N SER A 88 -11.63 -17.62 8.82
CA SER A 88 -12.44 -18.17 7.74
C SER A 88 -12.27 -19.69 7.52
N GLU A 89 -11.14 -20.25 7.89
CA GLU A 89 -10.90 -21.70 7.85
C GLU A 89 -11.58 -22.45 9.00
N GLY A 90 -12.03 -21.73 10.04
CA GLY A 90 -12.80 -22.30 11.16
C GLY A 90 -14.26 -22.55 10.81
N LEU A 91 -14.98 -23.19 11.75
CA LEU A 91 -16.42 -23.44 11.62
C LEU A 91 -17.30 -22.18 11.71
N SER A 92 -16.69 -21.05 12.01
CA SER A 92 -17.34 -19.73 12.09
C SER A 92 -16.81 -18.84 10.99
N SER A 93 -17.69 -18.31 10.14
CA SER A 93 -17.32 -17.25 9.21
C SER A 93 -16.79 -16.04 9.99
N PRO A 94 -15.77 -15.31 9.47
CA PRO A 94 -15.34 -14.06 10.07
C PRO A 94 -16.53 -13.13 10.27
N GLY A 95 -16.61 -12.51 11.42
CA GLY A 95 -17.68 -11.56 11.73
C GLY A 95 -17.54 -10.28 10.91
N ALA A 96 -18.58 -9.42 10.96
CA ALA A 96 -18.54 -8.11 10.35
C ALA A 96 -17.39 -7.25 10.89
N THR A 97 -17.06 -7.39 12.17
CA THR A 97 -15.98 -6.65 12.84
C THR A 97 -14.61 -6.98 12.26
N GLU A 98 -14.29 -8.26 12.04
CA GLU A 98 -13.01 -8.67 11.45
C GLU A 98 -12.85 -8.17 10.03
N ARG A 99 -13.95 -8.14 9.26
CA ARG A 99 -13.99 -7.61 7.91
C ARG A 99 -13.75 -6.10 7.88
N GLU A 100 -14.43 -5.37 8.75
CA GLU A 100 -14.28 -3.92 8.88
C GLU A 100 -12.87 -3.55 9.34
N ASN A 101 -12.29 -4.30 10.27
CA ASN A 101 -10.92 -4.10 10.72
C ASN A 101 -9.91 -4.32 9.59
N LEU A 102 -10.05 -5.41 8.84
CA LEU A 102 -9.17 -5.68 7.69
C LEU A 102 -9.26 -4.55 6.66
N LYS A 103 -10.49 -4.13 6.32
CA LYS A 103 -10.71 -3.03 5.39
C LYS A 103 -10.05 -1.74 5.88
N ALA A 104 -10.28 -1.36 7.13
CA ALA A 104 -9.72 -0.13 7.72
C ALA A 104 -8.18 -0.14 7.71
N LEU A 105 -7.55 -1.28 7.96
CA LEU A 105 -6.08 -1.42 7.96
C LEU A 105 -5.51 -1.39 6.54
N VAL A 106 -6.17 -1.99 5.57
CA VAL A 106 -5.78 -1.90 4.15
C VAL A 106 -5.95 -0.47 3.63
N ASP A 107 -7.04 0.21 3.98
CA ASP A 107 -7.28 1.61 3.62
C ASP A 107 -6.20 2.54 4.24
N LYS A 108 -5.83 2.31 5.51
CA LYS A 108 -4.77 3.07 6.16
C LYS A 108 -3.42 2.86 5.47
N MET A 109 -3.05 1.63 5.21
CA MET A 109 -1.81 1.29 4.49
C MET A 109 -1.78 1.96 3.10
N THR A 110 -2.89 1.92 2.37
CA THR A 110 -3.01 2.56 1.06
C THR A 110 -2.82 4.07 1.15
N LYS A 111 -3.38 4.70 2.17
CA LYS A 111 -3.20 6.13 2.44
C LYS A 111 -1.74 6.46 2.74
N ASP A 112 -1.09 5.67 3.59
CA ASP A 112 0.31 5.88 3.94
C ASP A 112 1.23 5.67 2.71
N LEU A 113 0.89 4.75 1.80
CA LEU A 113 1.57 4.61 0.51
C LEU A 113 1.39 5.85 -0.38
N GLN A 114 0.19 6.41 -0.42
CA GLN A 114 -0.06 7.66 -1.18
C GLN A 114 0.75 8.83 -0.65
N GLU A 115 0.89 8.96 0.67
CA GLU A 115 1.74 9.99 1.29
C GLU A 115 3.22 9.76 0.94
N LEU A 116 3.70 8.52 0.95
CA LEU A 116 5.05 8.18 0.51
C LEU A 116 5.27 8.54 -0.96
N LEU A 117 4.34 8.17 -1.85
CA LEU A 117 4.41 8.50 -3.28
C LEU A 117 4.42 10.01 -3.51
N LYS A 118 3.59 10.75 -2.78
CA LYS A 118 3.57 12.21 -2.85
C LYS A 118 4.91 12.80 -2.42
N ALA A 119 5.46 12.34 -1.29
CA ALA A 119 6.77 12.78 -0.83
C ALA A 119 7.87 12.50 -1.87
N ALA A 120 7.87 11.31 -2.46
CA ALA A 120 8.81 10.92 -3.51
C ALA A 120 8.71 11.82 -4.75
N ILE A 121 7.50 12.09 -5.23
CA ILE A 121 7.23 12.96 -6.39
C ILE A 121 7.70 14.41 -6.09
N ASP A 122 7.38 14.93 -4.90
CA ASP A 122 7.77 16.27 -4.48
C ASP A 122 9.32 16.44 -4.41
N LEU A 123 10.04 15.35 -4.16
CA LEU A 123 11.50 15.29 -4.16
C LEU A 123 12.11 14.97 -5.54
N GLY A 124 11.29 14.84 -6.58
CA GLY A 124 11.75 14.60 -7.96
C GLY A 124 12.05 13.13 -8.27
N VAL A 125 11.63 12.18 -7.42
CA VAL A 125 11.74 10.75 -7.71
C VAL A 125 10.79 10.40 -8.85
N ASP A 126 11.31 9.80 -9.93
CA ASP A 126 10.47 9.39 -11.06
C ASP A 126 9.78 8.06 -10.75
N VAL A 127 8.51 8.14 -10.44
CA VAL A 127 7.66 6.97 -10.15
C VAL A 127 6.98 6.39 -11.39
N LYS A 128 7.32 6.85 -12.59
CA LYS A 128 6.65 6.43 -13.85
C LYS A 128 7.01 5.01 -14.26
N GLU A 129 8.14 4.49 -13.80
CA GLU A 129 8.55 3.11 -14.10
C GLU A 129 7.72 2.07 -13.32
N VAL A 130 6.94 2.50 -12.33
CA VAL A 130 6.12 1.61 -11.49
C VAL A 130 4.87 1.09 -12.21
N SER A 131 4.50 1.67 -13.36
CA SER A 131 3.21 1.40 -14.02
C SER A 131 3.28 0.50 -15.26
N HIS A 132 4.40 -0.17 -15.52
CA HIS A 132 4.62 -0.91 -16.77
C HIS A 132 4.89 -2.42 -16.59
N GLU A 133 4.18 -3.09 -15.68
CA GLU A 133 4.03 -4.57 -15.77
C GLU A 133 2.62 -5.02 -15.43
#